data_4b9ca6720356c80670957a556b584ba2
#
_entry.id   4b9ca6720356c80670957a556b584ba2
#
_cell.length_a   1.000
_cell.length_b   1.000
_cell.length_c   1.000
_cell.angle_alpha   90.00
_cell.angle_beta   90.00
_cell.angle_gamma   90.00
#
_symmetry.space_group_name_H-M   'P 1'
#
loop_
_entity.id
_entity.type
_entity.pdbx_description
1 polymer ?
#
loop_
_entity_poly.entity_id
_entity_poly.type
_entity_poly.pdbx_seq_one_letter_code
_entity_poly.pdbx_strand_id
1 'polypeptide(L)'
;MSTLTVSKHHGLGNDFVVAFHPGVDDLPELARRLCDRRRGIGADGLLIAESEPGYAARMVLFNADGSRAEMSGNGIRCFAQALAARRGDHSPQLILTDAGDRLVTLEATDDQVTILASVDMGPIEPLAEPSGWAALGCHPDRPVAHLSVGNPHAVVGVDDVDSVDLADLGSKLPHINLEIVEPGERPDEIRMRVTERGAGITEACGTGACAAAHAAAGWGLATPTDGKLVVHMDGGRATIELDTPSPGRVTLTGPATYIATIEISLQ
;
A
#
# COMPACT_ATOMS: atom_id res chain seq x y z
N MET A 1 -29.50 5.37 19.52
CA MET A 1 -28.30 5.61 18.71
C MET A 1 -27.50 4.32 18.70
N SER A 2 -27.19 3.79 17.54
CA SER A 2 -26.30 2.63 17.44
C SER A 2 -24.84 3.10 17.56
N THR A 3 -24.01 2.28 18.22
CA THR A 3 -22.58 2.57 18.39
C THR A 3 -21.79 1.63 17.47
N LEU A 4 -20.80 2.15 16.78
CA LEU A 4 -19.84 1.39 16.00
C LEU A 4 -18.47 1.47 16.66
N THR A 5 -17.86 0.31 16.94
CA THR A 5 -16.48 0.23 17.39
C THR A 5 -15.57 0.01 16.19
N VAL A 6 -14.57 0.85 16.05
CA VAL A 6 -13.55 0.79 15.00
C VAL A 6 -12.15 0.79 15.61
N SER A 7 -11.16 0.31 14.86
CA SER A 7 -9.75 0.46 15.23
C SER A 7 -9.00 1.30 14.20
N LYS A 8 -8.00 2.04 14.69
CA LYS A 8 -7.13 2.85 13.84
C LYS A 8 -5.72 2.26 13.82
N HIS A 9 -5.15 2.15 12.62
CA HIS A 9 -3.84 1.58 12.34
C HIS A 9 -3.09 2.42 11.32
N HIS A 10 -1.79 2.24 11.23
CA HIS A 10 -1.01 2.74 10.08
C HIS A 10 0.04 1.74 9.63
N GLY A 11 0.38 1.79 8.34
CA GLY A 11 1.54 1.14 7.74
C GLY A 11 2.43 2.20 7.11
N LEU A 12 3.59 2.49 7.74
CA LEU A 12 4.53 3.48 7.22
C LEU A 12 3.90 4.89 7.00
N GLY A 13 3.16 5.38 7.99
CA GLY A 13 2.49 6.69 7.94
C GLY A 13 1.12 6.70 7.26
N ASN A 14 0.88 5.82 6.29
CA ASN A 14 -0.42 5.67 5.63
C ASN A 14 -1.43 5.01 6.59
N ASP A 15 -2.46 5.75 7.01
CA ASP A 15 -3.32 5.39 8.12
C ASP A 15 -4.75 5.01 7.71
N PHE A 16 -5.30 4.02 8.42
CA PHE A 16 -6.61 3.45 8.11
C PHE A 16 -7.47 3.28 9.35
N VAL A 17 -8.78 3.47 9.17
CA VAL A 17 -9.81 3.02 10.10
C VAL A 17 -10.29 1.66 9.65
N VAL A 18 -10.36 0.68 10.56
CA VAL A 18 -10.87 -0.67 10.29
C VAL A 18 -12.20 -0.85 11.03
N ALA A 19 -13.25 -1.24 10.31
CA ALA A 19 -14.56 -1.52 10.83
C ALA A 19 -15.00 -2.94 10.49
N PHE A 20 -15.60 -3.64 11.46
CA PHE A 20 -16.14 -4.99 11.28
C PHE A 20 -17.66 -4.92 11.18
N HIS A 21 -18.22 -5.27 10.02
CA HIS A 21 -19.67 -5.33 9.78
C HIS A 21 -20.41 -4.07 10.30
N PRO A 22 -20.14 -2.88 9.77
CA PRO A 22 -20.62 -1.63 10.37
C PRO A 22 -22.16 -1.50 10.41
N GLY A 23 -22.89 -2.32 9.65
CA GLY A 23 -24.36 -2.28 9.63
C GLY A 23 -24.92 -0.97 9.05
N VAL A 24 -24.16 -0.35 8.13
CA VAL A 24 -24.50 0.91 7.46
C VAL A 24 -24.58 0.65 5.95
N ASP A 25 -25.63 1.13 5.30
CA ASP A 25 -25.85 0.92 3.86
C ASP A 25 -24.94 1.81 3.00
N ASP A 26 -24.71 3.06 3.41
CA ASP A 26 -23.86 4.02 2.68
C ASP A 26 -22.41 4.01 3.20
N LEU A 27 -21.64 3.01 2.77
CA LEU A 27 -20.24 2.87 3.12
C LEU A 27 -19.34 4.00 2.54
N PRO A 28 -19.55 4.49 1.31
CA PRO A 28 -18.85 5.68 0.81
C PRO A 28 -19.01 6.91 1.70
N GLU A 29 -20.23 7.19 2.18
CA GLU A 29 -20.46 8.32 3.08
C GLU A 29 -19.84 8.06 4.46
N LEU A 30 -19.91 6.83 4.96
CA LEU A 30 -19.23 6.46 6.20
C LEU A 30 -17.72 6.72 6.09
N ALA A 31 -17.11 6.36 4.97
CA ALA A 31 -15.68 6.61 4.71
C ALA A 31 -15.37 8.11 4.73
N ARG A 32 -16.10 8.93 3.99
CA ARG A 32 -15.92 10.41 3.99
C ARG A 32 -16.01 10.99 5.40
N ARG A 33 -17.00 10.54 6.16
CA ARG A 33 -17.24 11.03 7.53
C ARG A 33 -16.13 10.61 8.50
N LEU A 34 -15.72 9.34 8.47
CA LEU A 34 -14.71 8.83 9.41
C LEU A 34 -13.30 9.30 9.07
N CYS A 35 -12.99 9.42 7.77
CA CYS A 35 -11.66 9.81 7.31
C CYS A 35 -11.41 11.33 7.34
N ASP A 36 -12.44 12.17 7.54
CA ASP A 36 -12.25 13.61 7.71
C ASP A 36 -11.32 13.90 8.89
N ARG A 37 -10.14 14.50 8.63
CA ARG A 37 -9.12 14.75 9.65
C ARG A 37 -9.46 15.87 10.65
N ARG A 38 -10.55 16.62 10.40
CA ARG A 38 -11.00 17.73 11.27
C ARG A 38 -12.31 17.46 11.99
N ARG A 39 -13.20 16.65 11.37
CA ARG A 39 -14.55 16.40 11.88
C ARG A 39 -14.83 14.94 12.16
N GLY A 40 -13.96 14.04 11.70
CA GLY A 40 -14.00 12.59 11.90
C GLY A 40 -12.86 12.10 12.79
N ILE A 41 -12.49 10.84 12.59
CA ILE A 41 -11.30 10.21 13.20
C ILE A 41 -10.04 10.69 12.47
N GLY A 42 -10.16 10.94 11.16
CA GLY A 42 -9.06 11.23 10.26
C GLY A 42 -8.31 9.98 9.85
N ALA A 43 -8.26 9.71 8.55
CA ALA A 43 -7.48 8.60 7.97
C ALA A 43 -7.36 8.80 6.45
N ASP A 44 -6.46 8.05 5.82
CA ASP A 44 -6.34 7.98 4.37
C ASP A 44 -7.41 7.06 3.75
N GLY A 45 -7.94 6.12 4.55
CA GLY A 45 -8.99 5.22 4.08
C GLY A 45 -9.73 4.47 5.19
N LEU A 46 -10.86 3.89 4.78
CA LEU A 46 -11.70 3.02 5.60
C LEU A 46 -11.62 1.59 5.04
N LEU A 47 -11.28 0.65 5.91
CA LEU A 47 -11.24 -0.79 5.62
C LEU A 47 -12.45 -1.45 6.29
N ILE A 48 -13.29 -2.10 5.50
CA ILE A 48 -14.45 -2.84 5.99
C ILE A 48 -14.14 -4.34 5.95
N ALA A 49 -14.34 -5.01 7.09
CA ALA A 49 -14.26 -6.45 7.18
C ALA A 49 -15.65 -7.06 7.01
N GLU A 50 -15.81 -7.85 5.95
CA GLU A 50 -17.01 -8.65 5.67
C GLU A 50 -16.69 -10.14 5.82
N SER A 51 -17.71 -10.93 6.20
CA SER A 51 -17.58 -12.39 6.24
C SER A 51 -17.60 -12.95 4.83
N GLU A 52 -16.61 -13.82 4.51
CA GLU A 52 -16.53 -14.50 3.23
C GLU A 52 -16.16 -15.97 3.46
N PRO A 53 -16.97 -16.94 2.98
CA PRO A 53 -16.68 -18.36 3.16
C PRO A 53 -15.33 -18.76 2.53
N GLY A 54 -14.50 -19.46 3.31
CA GLY A 54 -13.16 -19.92 2.87
C GLY A 54 -12.04 -18.89 3.07
N TYR A 55 -12.37 -17.68 3.51
CA TYR A 55 -11.41 -16.61 3.79
C TYR A 55 -11.40 -16.21 5.27
N ALA A 56 -10.32 -15.61 5.71
CA ALA A 56 -10.28 -14.99 7.03
C ALA A 56 -11.27 -13.82 7.12
N ALA A 57 -11.39 -13.06 6.03
CA ALA A 57 -12.41 -12.05 5.77
C ALA A 57 -12.30 -11.57 4.31
N ARG A 58 -13.34 -10.85 3.84
CA ARG A 58 -13.27 -9.98 2.68
C ARG A 58 -12.92 -8.58 3.14
N MET A 59 -11.92 -7.97 2.53
CA MET A 59 -11.54 -6.57 2.73
C MET A 59 -12.17 -5.70 1.64
N VAL A 60 -12.97 -4.72 2.04
CA VAL A 60 -13.46 -3.66 1.16
C VAL A 60 -12.79 -2.36 1.57
N LEU A 61 -12.15 -1.68 0.61
CA LEU A 61 -11.38 -0.47 0.84
C LEU A 61 -12.07 0.74 0.21
N PHE A 62 -12.25 1.79 1.00
CA PHE A 62 -12.66 3.11 0.55
C PHE A 62 -11.57 4.14 0.88
N ASN A 63 -11.23 4.99 -0.09
CA ASN A 63 -10.40 6.17 0.14
C ASN A 63 -11.15 7.21 1.00
N ALA A 64 -10.44 8.22 1.49
CA ALA A 64 -11.02 9.29 2.32
C ALA A 64 -12.11 10.09 1.60
N ASP A 65 -12.11 10.14 0.27
CA ASP A 65 -13.16 10.79 -0.55
C ASP A 65 -14.41 9.91 -0.78
N GLY A 66 -14.41 8.68 -0.24
CA GLY A 66 -15.46 7.69 -0.42
C GLY A 66 -15.37 6.90 -1.72
N SER A 67 -14.38 7.10 -2.56
CA SER A 67 -14.13 6.26 -3.72
C SER A 67 -13.65 4.88 -3.30
N ARG A 68 -14.04 3.84 -4.06
CA ARG A 68 -13.60 2.47 -3.80
C ARG A 68 -12.22 2.24 -4.45
N ALA A 69 -11.35 1.56 -3.74
CA ALA A 69 -10.05 1.13 -4.26
C ALA A 69 -9.93 -0.40 -4.20
N GLU A 70 -9.20 -0.97 -5.15
CA GLU A 70 -9.09 -2.41 -5.32
C GLU A 70 -8.16 -3.04 -4.27
N MET A 71 -7.08 -2.33 -3.92
CA MET A 71 -6.02 -2.82 -3.05
C MET A 71 -5.20 -1.67 -2.44
N SER A 72 -4.68 -1.90 -1.24
CA SER A 72 -3.61 -1.11 -0.63
C SER A 72 -2.66 -2.05 0.11
N GLY A 73 -1.36 -2.01 -0.23
CA GLY A 73 -0.35 -2.82 0.45
C GLY A 73 -0.19 -2.45 1.93
N ASN A 74 -0.33 -1.15 2.27
CA ASN A 74 -0.34 -0.68 3.65
C ASN A 74 -1.65 -1.07 4.35
N GLY A 75 -2.79 -0.86 3.65
CA GLY A 75 -4.12 -1.15 4.17
C GLY A 75 -4.31 -2.62 4.54
N ILE A 76 -3.89 -3.56 3.68
CA ILE A 76 -4.06 -5.00 3.98
C ILE A 76 -3.23 -5.45 5.18
N ARG A 77 -2.04 -4.86 5.42
CA ARG A 77 -1.25 -5.15 6.62
C ARG A 77 -1.96 -4.66 7.88
N CYS A 78 -2.51 -3.45 7.85
CA CYS A 78 -3.33 -2.89 8.94
C CYS A 78 -4.59 -3.73 9.17
N PHE A 79 -5.25 -4.16 8.10
CA PHE A 79 -6.43 -5.02 8.16
C PHE A 79 -6.13 -6.37 8.79
N ALA A 80 -5.03 -7.01 8.38
CA ALA A 80 -4.61 -8.29 8.94
C ALA A 80 -4.25 -8.19 10.42
N GLN A 81 -3.63 -7.08 10.86
CA GLN A 81 -3.39 -6.79 12.28
C GLN A 81 -4.70 -6.69 13.06
N ALA A 82 -5.69 -5.96 12.53
CA ALA A 82 -7.00 -5.83 13.17
C ALA A 82 -7.75 -7.17 13.26
N LEU A 83 -7.67 -8.01 12.21
CA LEU A 83 -8.22 -9.37 12.22
C LEU A 83 -7.53 -10.26 13.26
N ALA A 84 -6.19 -10.22 13.34
CA ALA A 84 -5.42 -10.99 14.31
C ALA A 84 -5.81 -10.61 15.75
N ALA A 85 -5.90 -9.31 16.04
CA ALA A 85 -6.35 -8.81 17.35
C ALA A 85 -7.76 -9.31 17.71
N ARG A 86 -8.68 -9.34 16.74
CA ARG A 86 -10.04 -9.85 16.95
C ARG A 86 -10.11 -11.36 17.14
N ARG A 87 -9.25 -12.11 16.45
CA ARG A 87 -9.17 -13.59 16.54
C ARG A 87 -8.38 -14.05 17.76
N GLY A 88 -7.47 -13.22 18.25
CA GLY A 88 -6.54 -13.56 19.34
C GLY A 88 -5.39 -14.46 18.91
N ASP A 89 -5.07 -14.53 17.59
CA ASP A 89 -3.98 -15.35 17.05
C ASP A 89 -3.33 -14.66 15.82
N HIS A 90 -2.10 -15.06 15.51
CA HIS A 90 -1.31 -14.59 14.36
C HIS A 90 -1.23 -15.64 13.23
N SER A 91 -2.15 -16.61 13.19
CA SER A 91 -2.20 -17.59 12.10
C SER A 91 -2.29 -16.90 10.73
N PRO A 92 -1.73 -17.51 9.67
CA PRO A 92 -1.84 -16.99 8.31
C PRO A 92 -3.28 -16.70 7.92
N GLN A 93 -3.50 -15.63 7.17
CA GLN A 93 -4.81 -15.13 6.79
C GLN A 93 -4.92 -15.08 5.27
N LEU A 94 -5.85 -15.84 4.70
CA LEU A 94 -6.27 -15.66 3.32
C LEU A 94 -7.37 -14.62 3.29
N ILE A 95 -7.10 -13.47 2.67
CA ILE A 95 -8.01 -12.31 2.60
C ILE A 95 -8.46 -12.14 1.15
N LEU A 96 -9.77 -12.05 0.93
CA LEU A 96 -10.34 -11.70 -0.37
C LEU A 96 -10.33 -10.17 -0.51
N THR A 97 -9.78 -9.66 -1.62
CA THR A 97 -9.81 -8.23 -1.99
C THR A 97 -10.42 -8.05 -3.37
N ASP A 98 -10.73 -6.82 -3.77
CA ASP A 98 -11.20 -6.54 -5.13
C ASP A 98 -10.10 -6.81 -6.20
N ALA A 99 -8.83 -6.85 -5.78
CA ALA A 99 -7.70 -7.25 -6.63
C ALA A 99 -7.38 -8.76 -6.52
N GLY A 100 -8.29 -9.57 -5.95
CA GLY A 100 -8.14 -11.02 -5.78
C GLY A 100 -7.61 -11.42 -4.40
N ASP A 101 -7.25 -12.68 -4.27
CA ASP A 101 -6.81 -13.31 -3.04
C ASP A 101 -5.44 -12.80 -2.59
N ARG A 102 -5.28 -12.58 -1.29
CA ARG A 102 -4.01 -12.23 -0.67
C ARG A 102 -3.75 -13.09 0.55
N LEU A 103 -2.66 -13.83 0.52
CA LEU A 103 -2.15 -14.53 1.71
C LEU A 103 -1.29 -13.56 2.52
N VAL A 104 -1.63 -13.40 3.80
CA VAL A 104 -0.90 -12.55 4.74
C VAL A 104 -0.40 -13.41 5.89
N THR A 105 0.89 -13.33 6.16
CA THR A 105 1.52 -13.92 7.35
C THR A 105 1.95 -12.82 8.30
N LEU A 106 1.85 -13.08 9.61
CA LEU A 106 2.09 -12.10 10.65
C LEU A 106 3.19 -12.57 11.58
N GLU A 107 4.09 -11.67 11.92
CA GLU A 107 5.16 -11.89 12.88
C GLU A 107 5.11 -10.80 13.97
N ALA A 108 5.16 -11.23 15.22
CA ALA A 108 5.21 -10.31 16.36
C ALA A 108 6.58 -9.60 16.39
N THR A 109 6.58 -8.34 16.81
CA THR A 109 7.80 -7.57 17.07
C THR A 109 8.00 -7.38 18.57
N ASP A 110 9.11 -6.78 18.96
CA ASP A 110 9.35 -6.39 20.37
C ASP A 110 8.39 -5.27 20.82
N ASP A 111 7.85 -4.52 19.88
CA ASP A 111 6.82 -3.52 20.13
C ASP A 111 5.44 -4.17 20.10
N GLN A 112 4.72 -4.12 21.24
CA GLN A 112 3.42 -4.77 21.42
C GLN A 112 2.30 -4.20 20.53
N VAL A 113 2.47 -3.01 19.96
CA VAL A 113 1.48 -2.37 19.08
C VAL A 113 1.81 -2.52 17.59
N THR A 114 3.01 -3.02 17.28
CA THR A 114 3.48 -3.21 15.90
C THR A 114 3.70 -4.69 15.59
N ILE A 115 3.28 -5.09 14.41
CA ILE A 115 3.59 -6.41 13.83
C ILE A 115 4.31 -6.22 12.49
N LEU A 116 5.06 -7.22 12.05
CA LEU A 116 5.47 -7.36 10.65
C LEU A 116 4.44 -8.21 9.92
N ALA A 117 4.00 -7.73 8.77
CA ALA A 117 3.09 -8.47 7.91
C ALA A 117 3.72 -8.66 6.53
N SER A 118 3.78 -9.93 6.10
CA SER A 118 4.23 -10.32 4.76
C SER A 118 3.01 -10.66 3.91
N VAL A 119 2.90 -10.04 2.75
CA VAL A 119 1.75 -10.13 1.85
C VAL A 119 2.21 -10.60 0.48
N ASP A 120 1.61 -11.68 -0.03
CA ASP A 120 1.73 -12.03 -1.44
C ASP A 120 0.94 -11.00 -2.27
N MET A 121 1.67 -10.10 -2.91
CA MET A 121 1.09 -9.00 -3.70
C MET A 121 0.62 -9.43 -5.09
N GLY A 122 0.93 -10.66 -5.48
CA GLY A 122 0.57 -11.19 -6.79
C GLY A 122 1.67 -10.98 -7.84
N PRO A 123 1.32 -11.18 -9.12
CA PRO A 123 2.26 -10.99 -10.21
C PRO A 123 2.53 -9.52 -10.48
N ILE A 124 3.73 -9.26 -11.02
CA ILE A 124 4.05 -7.97 -11.65
C ILE A 124 3.96 -8.17 -13.17
N GLU A 125 3.17 -7.35 -13.82
CA GLU A 125 2.91 -7.43 -15.25
C GLU A 125 3.37 -6.14 -15.95
N PRO A 126 4.03 -6.24 -17.11
CA PRO A 126 4.37 -5.05 -17.88
C PRO A 126 3.11 -4.39 -18.45
N LEU A 127 3.12 -3.07 -18.49
CA LEU A 127 2.09 -2.24 -19.10
C LEU A 127 2.64 -1.47 -20.29
N ALA A 128 1.74 -1.06 -21.18
CA ALA A 128 2.07 -0.08 -22.20
C ALA A 128 2.33 1.31 -21.58
N GLU A 129 3.09 2.14 -22.30
CA GLU A 129 3.30 3.53 -21.92
C GLU A 129 1.94 4.24 -21.71
N PRO A 130 1.75 4.93 -20.57
CA PRO A 130 0.50 5.60 -20.28
C PRO A 130 0.28 6.83 -21.18
N SER A 131 -0.98 7.13 -21.45
CA SER A 131 -1.33 8.35 -22.18
C SER A 131 -0.82 9.59 -21.45
N GLY A 132 -0.26 10.55 -22.20
CA GLY A 132 0.30 11.77 -21.62
C GLY A 132 1.74 11.65 -21.11
N TRP A 133 2.38 10.50 -21.21
CA TRP A 133 3.76 10.27 -20.76
C TRP A 133 4.75 11.32 -21.27
N ALA A 134 4.64 11.70 -22.55
CA ALA A 134 5.51 12.71 -23.16
C ALA A 134 5.48 14.07 -22.45
N ALA A 135 4.38 14.39 -21.73
CA ALA A 135 4.26 15.65 -20.98
C ALA A 135 5.20 15.74 -19.77
N LEU A 136 5.72 14.59 -19.29
CA LEU A 136 6.72 14.58 -18.22
C LEU A 136 8.08 15.14 -18.68
N GLY A 137 8.38 15.07 -19.97
CA GLY A 137 9.70 15.46 -20.48
C GLY A 137 10.84 14.60 -19.94
N CYS A 138 10.55 13.31 -19.66
CA CYS A 138 11.55 12.39 -19.16
C CYS A 138 12.71 12.26 -20.15
N HIS A 139 13.95 12.36 -19.65
CA HIS A 139 15.12 12.21 -20.52
C HIS A 139 15.17 10.79 -21.08
N PRO A 140 15.41 10.60 -22.39
CA PRO A 140 15.32 9.31 -23.06
C PRO A 140 16.29 8.25 -22.52
N ASP A 141 17.42 8.66 -21.92
CA ASP A 141 18.41 7.74 -21.34
C ASP A 141 18.10 7.30 -19.91
N ARG A 142 17.02 7.85 -19.28
CA ARG A 142 16.63 7.40 -17.95
C ARG A 142 15.94 6.05 -18.03
N PRO A 143 16.23 5.12 -17.09
CA PRO A 143 15.50 3.87 -17.02
C PRO A 143 14.03 4.14 -16.60
N VAL A 144 13.11 3.55 -17.35
CA VAL A 144 11.66 3.67 -17.14
C VAL A 144 11.03 2.29 -17.23
N ALA A 145 10.06 2.02 -16.35
CA ALA A 145 9.21 0.84 -16.43
C ALA A 145 7.75 1.21 -16.19
N HIS A 146 6.86 0.62 -16.96
CA HIS A 146 5.41 0.70 -16.76
C HIS A 146 4.92 -0.68 -16.34
N LEU A 147 4.36 -0.78 -15.13
CA LEU A 147 4.09 -2.05 -14.46
C LEU A 147 2.71 -2.03 -13.80
N SER A 148 2.11 -3.20 -13.67
CA SER A 148 0.92 -3.44 -12.86
C SER A 148 1.26 -4.34 -11.68
N VAL A 149 0.82 -3.95 -10.50
CA VAL A 149 0.78 -4.75 -9.27
C VAL A 149 -0.67 -4.80 -8.78
N GLY A 150 -1.60 -5.10 -9.72
CA GLY A 150 -3.04 -4.97 -9.52
C GLY A 150 -3.57 -3.56 -9.74
N ASN A 151 -2.70 -2.56 -9.83
CA ASN A 151 -2.95 -1.16 -10.19
C ASN A 151 -1.75 -0.62 -11.01
N PRO A 152 -1.93 0.46 -11.79
CA PRO A 152 -0.90 0.92 -12.72
C PRO A 152 0.17 1.78 -12.03
N HIS A 153 1.44 1.50 -12.37
CA HIS A 153 2.63 2.19 -11.90
C HIS A 153 3.54 2.60 -13.06
N ALA A 154 4.15 3.78 -12.94
CA ALA A 154 5.25 4.21 -13.78
C ALA A 154 6.46 4.49 -12.89
N VAL A 155 7.54 3.75 -13.09
CA VAL A 155 8.77 3.87 -12.30
C VAL A 155 9.85 4.53 -13.14
N VAL A 156 10.53 5.54 -12.60
CA VAL A 156 11.60 6.29 -13.27
C VAL A 156 12.84 6.30 -12.38
N GLY A 157 13.98 5.84 -12.92
CA GLY A 157 15.27 5.98 -12.25
C GLY A 157 15.76 7.44 -12.32
N VAL A 158 16.17 7.99 -11.19
CA VAL A 158 16.68 9.36 -11.06
C VAL A 158 18.02 9.36 -10.32
N ASP A 159 18.75 10.47 -10.40
CA ASP A 159 20.04 10.60 -9.70
C ASP A 159 19.85 10.99 -8.23
N ASP A 160 18.78 11.74 -7.94
CA ASP A 160 18.43 12.24 -6.60
C ASP A 160 16.91 12.49 -6.54
N VAL A 161 16.22 11.72 -5.72
CA VAL A 161 14.74 11.81 -5.57
C VAL A 161 14.29 13.11 -4.92
N ASP A 162 15.16 13.81 -4.16
CA ASP A 162 14.81 15.06 -3.50
C ASP A 162 14.93 16.27 -4.46
N SER A 163 15.66 16.12 -5.56
CA SER A 163 15.81 17.17 -6.58
C SER A 163 14.65 17.24 -7.57
N VAL A 164 13.72 16.28 -7.53
CA VAL A 164 12.60 16.17 -8.48
C VAL A 164 11.35 16.82 -7.92
N ASP A 165 10.73 17.75 -8.68
CA ASP A 165 9.37 18.25 -8.37
C ASP A 165 8.32 17.19 -8.71
N LEU A 166 8.18 16.22 -7.80
CA LEU A 166 7.27 15.10 -7.97
C LEU A 166 5.79 15.54 -7.97
N ALA A 167 5.45 16.65 -7.32
CA ALA A 167 4.09 17.19 -7.32
C ALA A 167 3.69 17.69 -8.71
N ASP A 168 4.59 18.43 -9.38
CA ASP A 168 4.37 18.88 -10.77
C ASP A 168 4.24 17.70 -11.71
N LEU A 169 5.15 16.70 -11.61
CA LEU A 169 5.10 15.51 -12.46
C LEU A 169 3.83 14.69 -12.25
N GLY A 170 3.40 14.45 -11.01
CA GLY A 170 2.18 13.73 -10.70
C GLY A 170 0.92 14.43 -11.23
N SER A 171 0.90 15.76 -11.21
CA SER A 171 -0.21 16.53 -11.77
C SER A 171 -0.41 16.32 -13.28
N LYS A 172 0.65 15.96 -14.00
CA LYS A 172 0.63 15.69 -15.45
C LYS A 172 0.13 14.27 -15.77
N LEU A 173 0.20 13.35 -14.81
CA LEU A 173 -0.25 11.95 -14.94
C LEU A 173 -1.22 11.54 -13.80
N PRO A 174 -2.38 12.20 -13.65
CA PRO A 174 -3.25 11.97 -12.49
C PRO A 174 -3.94 10.59 -12.46
N HIS A 175 -3.77 9.78 -13.49
CA HIS A 175 -4.43 8.48 -13.67
C HIS A 175 -3.52 7.27 -13.38
N ILE A 176 -2.25 7.50 -13.01
CA ILE A 176 -1.26 6.45 -12.71
C ILE A 176 -0.50 6.83 -11.43
N ASN A 177 0.04 5.82 -10.73
CA ASN A 177 1.01 6.05 -9.67
C ASN A 177 2.38 6.26 -10.32
N LEU A 178 3.09 7.33 -9.92
CA LEU A 178 4.41 7.65 -10.44
C LEU A 178 5.43 7.55 -9.32
N GLU A 179 6.34 6.62 -9.46
CA GLU A 179 7.47 6.40 -8.57
C GLU A 179 8.76 6.93 -9.19
N ILE A 180 9.55 7.66 -8.40
CA ILE A 180 10.93 8.00 -8.72
C ILE A 180 11.85 7.25 -7.78
N VAL A 181 12.93 6.66 -8.31
CA VAL A 181 13.81 5.78 -7.54
C VAL A 181 15.28 6.11 -7.79
N GLU A 182 16.09 6.02 -6.73
CA GLU A 182 17.54 6.11 -6.75
C GLU A 182 18.16 4.92 -6.01
N PRO A 183 19.47 4.60 -6.22
CA PRO A 183 20.18 3.62 -5.40
C PRO A 183 20.15 4.00 -3.92
N GLY A 184 20.01 3.01 -3.04
CA GLY A 184 20.19 3.19 -1.60
C GLY A 184 21.67 3.19 -1.18
N GLU A 185 21.88 3.22 0.14
CA GLU A 185 23.25 3.19 0.70
C GLU A 185 23.94 1.83 0.51
N ARG A 186 23.17 0.75 0.48
CA ARG A 186 23.67 -0.60 0.24
C ARG A 186 23.23 -1.11 -1.14
N PRO A 187 23.96 -2.09 -1.72
CA PRO A 187 23.63 -2.62 -3.04
C PRO A 187 22.21 -3.22 -3.16
N ASP A 188 21.64 -3.68 -2.06
CA ASP A 188 20.31 -4.29 -1.96
C ASP A 188 19.23 -3.31 -1.50
N GLU A 189 19.49 -2.00 -1.63
CA GLU A 189 18.57 -0.95 -1.21
C GLU A 189 18.27 0.02 -2.35
N ILE A 190 17.06 0.56 -2.33
CA ILE A 190 16.66 1.73 -3.12
C ILE A 190 15.95 2.74 -2.23
N ARG A 191 16.01 4.02 -2.62
CA ARG A 191 15.16 5.06 -2.09
C ARG A 191 14.10 5.43 -3.12
N MET A 192 12.87 5.60 -2.67
CA MET A 192 11.72 5.86 -3.52
C MET A 192 10.86 6.99 -2.96
N ARG A 193 10.35 7.84 -3.85
CA ARG A 193 9.24 8.75 -3.57
C ARG A 193 8.12 8.51 -4.58
N VAL A 194 6.89 8.78 -4.19
CA VAL A 194 5.71 8.44 -5.00
C VAL A 194 4.67 9.54 -4.99
N THR A 195 4.01 9.73 -6.13
CA THR A 195 2.72 10.40 -6.21
C THR A 195 1.66 9.40 -6.65
N GLU A 196 0.62 9.24 -5.85
CA GLU A 196 -0.43 8.24 -6.07
C GLU A 196 -1.64 8.83 -6.76
N ARG A 197 -2.24 8.02 -7.64
CA ARG A 197 -3.50 8.33 -8.32
C ARG A 197 -4.59 8.69 -7.30
N GLY A 198 -5.08 9.94 -7.37
CA GLY A 198 -6.16 10.43 -6.52
C GLY A 198 -5.75 10.88 -5.11
N ALA A 199 -4.51 10.60 -4.68
CA ALA A 199 -4.02 10.97 -3.35
C ALA A 199 -2.89 12.02 -3.37
N GLY A 200 -2.16 12.14 -4.49
CA GLY A 200 -0.98 13.01 -4.57
C GLY A 200 0.25 12.37 -3.91
N ILE A 201 1.17 13.18 -3.40
CA ILE A 201 2.36 12.67 -2.71
C ILE A 201 1.93 12.00 -1.41
N THR A 202 2.36 10.75 -1.23
CA THR A 202 2.14 9.96 -0.02
C THR A 202 3.48 9.51 0.57
N GLU A 203 3.49 9.24 1.88
CA GLU A 203 4.71 8.82 2.58
C GLU A 203 5.13 7.38 2.25
N ALA A 204 4.18 6.53 1.79
CA ALA A 204 4.47 5.14 1.44
C ALA A 204 3.39 4.55 0.53
N CYS A 205 3.81 3.87 -0.53
CA CYS A 205 2.96 3.07 -1.42
C CYS A 205 3.49 1.64 -1.51
N GLY A 206 2.72 0.66 -1.01
CA GLY A 206 3.16 -0.74 -0.99
C GLY A 206 3.25 -1.37 -2.37
N THR A 207 2.26 -1.14 -3.25
CA THR A 207 2.30 -1.61 -4.65
C THR A 207 3.39 -0.90 -5.44
N GLY A 208 3.58 0.40 -5.20
CA GLY A 208 4.67 1.18 -5.78
C GLY A 208 6.04 0.66 -5.37
N ALA A 209 6.23 0.28 -4.10
CA ALA A 209 7.47 -0.33 -3.62
C ALA A 209 7.79 -1.66 -4.34
N CYS A 210 6.77 -2.48 -4.61
CA CYS A 210 6.92 -3.72 -5.39
C CYS A 210 7.34 -3.42 -6.83
N ALA A 211 6.67 -2.47 -7.50
CA ALA A 211 7.00 -2.06 -8.86
C ALA A 211 8.42 -1.46 -8.94
N ALA A 212 8.78 -0.59 -7.98
CA ALA A 212 10.09 0.04 -7.89
C ALA A 212 11.23 -0.98 -7.68
N ALA A 213 11.06 -1.92 -6.75
CA ALA A 213 12.04 -2.98 -6.50
C ALA A 213 12.26 -3.87 -7.73
N HIS A 214 11.18 -4.28 -8.39
CA HIS A 214 11.25 -5.09 -9.61
C HIS A 214 11.99 -4.33 -10.74
N ALA A 215 11.63 -3.07 -10.97
CA ALA A 215 12.25 -2.25 -11.99
C ALA A 215 13.75 -2.01 -11.69
N ALA A 216 14.09 -1.62 -10.45
CA ALA A 216 15.46 -1.36 -10.02
C ALA A 216 16.36 -2.60 -10.17
N ALA A 217 15.87 -3.79 -9.81
CA ALA A 217 16.58 -5.05 -10.01
C ALA A 217 16.79 -5.33 -11.51
N GLY A 218 15.76 -5.14 -12.33
CA GLY A 218 15.82 -5.35 -13.78
C GLY A 218 16.79 -4.40 -14.50
N TRP A 219 16.97 -3.19 -13.99
CA TRP A 219 17.94 -2.21 -14.52
C TRP A 219 19.36 -2.41 -13.99
N GLY A 220 19.55 -3.26 -12.96
CA GLY A 220 20.82 -3.37 -12.24
C GLY A 220 21.14 -2.16 -11.36
N LEU A 221 20.11 -1.36 -11.04
CA LEU A 221 20.22 -0.22 -10.12
C LEU A 221 20.41 -0.70 -8.67
N ALA A 222 19.81 -1.84 -8.33
CA ALA A 222 20.02 -2.53 -7.07
C ALA A 222 20.16 -4.04 -7.31
N THR A 223 20.91 -4.72 -6.44
CA THR A 223 21.17 -6.16 -6.53
C THR A 223 20.51 -6.86 -5.35
N PRO A 224 19.44 -7.67 -5.57
CA PRO A 224 18.78 -8.39 -4.49
C PRO A 224 19.73 -9.30 -3.73
N THR A 225 19.67 -9.29 -2.40
CA THR A 225 20.34 -10.24 -1.53
C THR A 225 19.33 -11.30 -1.11
N ASP A 226 19.58 -12.57 -1.43
CA ASP A 226 18.64 -13.68 -1.21
C ASP A 226 17.23 -13.39 -1.78
N GLY A 227 17.16 -12.75 -2.95
CA GLY A 227 15.90 -12.37 -3.60
C GLY A 227 15.23 -11.13 -3.01
N LYS A 228 15.82 -10.47 -2.02
CA LYS A 228 15.22 -9.36 -1.27
C LYS A 228 15.87 -8.02 -1.60
N LEU A 229 15.02 -7.01 -1.69
CA LEU A 229 15.40 -5.59 -1.75
C LEU A 229 14.70 -4.82 -0.63
N VAL A 230 15.40 -3.86 -0.06
CA VAL A 230 14.83 -2.89 0.88
C VAL A 230 14.48 -1.61 0.13
N VAL A 231 13.23 -1.19 0.26
CA VAL A 231 12.73 0.06 -0.32
C VAL A 231 12.53 1.07 0.80
N HIS A 232 13.33 2.14 0.79
CA HIS A 232 13.19 3.27 1.69
C HIS A 232 12.21 4.28 1.08
N MET A 233 11.22 4.68 1.86
CA MET A 233 10.19 5.66 1.52
C MET A 233 10.15 6.74 2.61
N ASP A 234 9.48 7.85 2.38
CA ASP A 234 9.39 8.95 3.36
C ASP A 234 8.80 8.48 4.71
N GLY A 235 7.84 7.56 4.70
CA GLY A 235 7.22 6.97 5.90
C GLY A 235 7.98 5.81 6.54
N GLY A 236 9.10 5.37 5.96
CA GLY A 236 9.90 4.27 6.47
C GLY A 236 10.30 3.26 5.39
N ARG A 237 10.53 2.01 5.79
CA ARG A 237 11.05 0.98 4.87
C ARG A 237 10.16 -0.25 4.79
N ALA A 238 10.17 -0.88 3.62
CA ALA A 238 9.59 -2.20 3.39
C ALA A 238 10.62 -3.12 2.72
N THR A 239 10.48 -4.43 2.91
CA THR A 239 11.27 -5.44 2.22
C THR A 239 10.43 -6.06 1.13
N ILE A 240 10.95 -6.10 -0.09
CA ILE A 240 10.33 -6.73 -1.25
C ILE A 240 11.13 -7.96 -1.62
N GLU A 241 10.48 -9.12 -1.59
CA GLU A 241 11.05 -10.38 -2.03
C GLU A 241 10.53 -10.71 -3.42
N LEU A 242 11.44 -10.73 -4.39
CA LEU A 242 11.12 -10.99 -5.80
C LEU A 242 11.00 -12.50 -6.04
N ASP A 243 10.18 -12.89 -7.03
CA ASP A 243 9.92 -14.27 -7.44
C ASP A 243 9.40 -15.18 -6.30
N THR A 244 8.69 -14.60 -5.34
CA THR A 244 8.15 -15.28 -4.16
C THR A 244 6.64 -14.99 -4.02
N PRO A 245 5.80 -15.99 -3.79
CA PRO A 245 6.11 -17.42 -3.54
C PRO A 245 6.45 -18.25 -4.80
N SER A 246 6.44 -17.64 -5.97
CA SER A 246 6.80 -18.30 -7.24
C SER A 246 7.32 -17.27 -8.25
N PRO A 247 7.99 -17.69 -9.33
CA PRO A 247 8.50 -16.78 -10.36
C PRO A 247 7.46 -15.79 -10.86
N GLY A 248 7.87 -14.50 -10.97
CA GLY A 248 7.03 -13.41 -11.43
C GLY A 248 6.07 -12.83 -10.39
N ARG A 249 6.02 -13.39 -9.16
CA ARG A 249 5.26 -12.85 -8.03
C ARG A 249 6.17 -12.11 -7.06
N VAL A 250 5.58 -11.26 -6.23
CA VAL A 250 6.34 -10.55 -5.20
C VAL A 250 5.66 -10.64 -3.85
N THR A 251 6.48 -10.72 -2.81
CA THR A 251 6.05 -10.62 -1.42
C THR A 251 6.53 -9.29 -0.83
N LEU A 252 5.59 -8.53 -0.28
CA LEU A 252 5.85 -7.29 0.46
C LEU A 252 5.84 -7.59 1.96
N THR A 253 6.91 -7.26 2.66
CA THR A 253 6.99 -7.32 4.12
C THR A 253 7.18 -5.90 4.68
N GLY A 254 6.31 -5.52 5.61
CA GLY A 254 6.40 -4.21 6.26
C GLY A 254 5.59 -4.16 7.56
N PRO A 255 5.78 -3.10 8.35
CA PRO A 255 5.08 -2.94 9.63
C PRO A 255 3.61 -2.59 9.43
N ALA A 256 2.81 -2.98 10.42
CA ALA A 256 1.50 -2.44 10.71
C ALA A 256 1.44 -2.12 12.20
N THR A 257 1.06 -0.91 12.53
CA THR A 257 1.04 -0.39 13.91
C THR A 257 -0.39 -0.03 14.31
N TYR A 258 -0.86 -0.60 15.40
CA TYR A 258 -2.13 -0.23 16.02
C TYR A 258 -1.98 1.13 16.75
N ILE A 259 -2.97 2.01 16.57
CA ILE A 259 -3.01 3.33 17.20
C ILE A 259 -4.04 3.37 18.32
N ALA A 260 -5.29 3.04 18.03
CA ALA A 260 -6.39 3.18 18.99
C ALA A 260 -7.62 2.35 18.59
N THR A 261 -8.45 2.03 19.60
CA THR A 261 -9.84 1.60 19.40
C THR A 261 -10.77 2.75 19.78
N ILE A 262 -11.77 3.02 18.94
CA ILE A 262 -12.63 4.20 19.02
C ILE A 262 -14.09 3.75 18.93
N GLU A 263 -14.94 4.23 19.81
CA GLU A 263 -16.38 4.10 19.74
C GLU A 263 -17.01 5.36 19.15
N ILE A 264 -17.82 5.20 18.12
CA ILE A 264 -18.52 6.30 17.45
C ILE A 264 -20.02 6.06 17.46
N SER A 265 -20.80 7.14 17.62
CA SER A 265 -22.25 7.11 17.47
C SER A 265 -22.63 7.20 16.01
N LEU A 266 -23.39 6.24 15.50
CA LEU A 266 -24.03 6.31 14.20
C LEU A 266 -25.35 7.08 14.35
N GLN A 267 -25.45 8.22 13.67
CA GLN A 267 -26.69 9.00 13.59
C GLN A 267 -27.52 8.54 12.42
#